data_ea831da2dfb1b30c4c49591c4bb7c8f5
#
_entry.id   ea831da2dfb1b30c4c49591c4bb7c8f5
#
_cell.length_a   1.000
_cell.length_b   1.000
_cell.length_c   1.000
_cell.angle_alpha   90.00
_cell.angle_beta   90.00
_cell.angle_gamma   90.00
#
_symmetry.space_group_name_H-M   'P 1'
#
loop_
_entity.id
_entity.type
_entity.pdbx_description
1 polymer ?
#
loop_
_entity_poly.entity_id
_entity_poly.type
_entity_poly.pdbx_seq_one_letter_code
_entity_poly.pdbx_strand_id
1 'polypeptide(L)'
;MTDKAPMTVEGEKALRAEHEHLTKNVRIQLSKEIAAARELGDLKENAEYHAAKEQQGLTEARIREIESKLTNSQVIDVTAIPPSGKVIFG
;
A
#
# COMPACT_ATOMS: atom_id res chain seq x y z
N MET A 1 16.65 -14.24 -3.62
CA MET A 1 16.10 -14.46 -3.57
C MET A 1 15.19 -14.23 -3.68
N THR A 2 14.75 -13.95 -3.94
CA THR A 2 13.95 -13.85 -3.96
C THR A 2 13.10 -14.38 -4.20
N ASP A 3 12.95 -14.52 -3.89
CA ASP A 3 12.08 -15.30 -3.92
C ASP A 3 10.74 -14.99 -3.65
N LYS A 4 9.71 -15.61 -4.07
CA LYS A 4 8.38 -15.40 -3.74
C LYS A 4 8.09 -15.95 -2.39
N ALA A 5 7.62 -15.12 -1.49
CA ALA A 5 7.24 -15.60 -0.18
C ALA A 5 5.87 -16.24 -0.27
N PRO A 6 5.66 -17.37 0.38
CA PRO A 6 4.33 -17.95 0.41
C PRO A 6 3.34 -17.04 1.12
N MET A 7 2.13 -17.01 0.64
CA MET A 7 1.11 -16.16 1.22
C MET A 7 -0.20 -16.93 1.21
N THR A 8 -0.89 -16.90 2.35
CA THR A 8 -2.19 -17.54 2.43
C THR A 8 -3.25 -16.64 1.81
N VAL A 9 -4.41 -17.23 1.56
CA VAL A 9 -5.53 -16.45 1.04
C VAL A 9 -5.93 -15.37 2.03
N GLU A 10 -5.94 -15.69 3.32
CA GLU A 10 -6.27 -14.68 4.32
C GLU A 10 -5.23 -13.58 4.36
N GLY A 11 -3.96 -13.93 4.23
CA GLY A 11 -2.91 -12.93 4.20
C GLY A 11 -3.05 -12.01 3.01
N GLU A 12 -3.39 -12.59 1.85
CA GLU A 12 -3.60 -11.77 0.67
C GLU A 12 -4.78 -10.84 0.86
N LYS A 13 -5.87 -11.33 1.41
CA LYS A 13 -7.03 -10.48 1.64
C LYS A 13 -6.70 -9.34 2.59
N ALA A 14 -5.92 -9.63 3.63
CA ALA A 14 -5.56 -8.59 4.57
C ALA A 14 -4.72 -7.52 3.90
N LEU A 15 -3.76 -7.92 3.07
CA LEU A 15 -2.93 -6.94 2.38
C LEU A 15 -3.74 -6.13 1.37
N ARG A 16 -4.66 -6.78 0.67
CA ARG A 16 -5.48 -6.04 -0.28
C ARG A 16 -6.40 -5.07 0.43
N ALA A 17 -6.94 -5.46 1.59
CA ALA A 17 -7.77 -4.55 2.36
C ALA A 17 -6.95 -3.37 2.86
N GLU A 18 -5.74 -3.61 3.33
CA GLU A 18 -4.89 -2.53 3.78
C GLU A 18 -4.54 -1.61 2.61
N HIS A 19 -4.23 -2.19 1.46
CA HIS A 19 -3.90 -1.40 0.27
C HIS A 19 -5.07 -0.50 -0.11
N GLU A 20 -6.28 -1.06 -0.10
CA GLU A 20 -7.45 -0.27 -0.45
C GLU A 20 -7.67 0.85 0.56
N HIS A 21 -7.52 0.55 1.85
CA HIS A 21 -7.68 1.56 2.86
C HIS A 21 -6.66 2.69 2.68
N LEU A 22 -5.41 2.32 2.44
CA LEU A 22 -4.37 3.33 2.30
C LEU A 22 -4.57 4.18 1.05
N THR A 23 -4.97 3.57 -0.06
CA THR A 23 -5.10 4.33 -1.31
C THR A 23 -6.38 5.12 -1.38
N LYS A 24 -7.47 4.61 -0.81
CA LYS A 24 -8.76 5.28 -0.94
C LYS A 24 -9.09 6.19 0.23
N ASN A 25 -8.55 5.88 1.40
CA ASN A 25 -8.89 6.67 2.59
C ASN A 25 -7.73 7.49 3.08
N VAL A 26 -6.62 6.84 3.41
CA VAL A 26 -5.50 7.54 4.04
C VAL A 26 -4.85 8.51 3.07
N ARG A 27 -4.61 8.06 1.84
CA ARG A 27 -3.98 8.94 0.85
C ARG A 27 -4.82 10.19 0.61
N ILE A 28 -6.13 10.01 0.48
CA ILE A 28 -7.00 11.13 0.22
C ILE A 28 -7.06 12.06 1.43
N GLN A 29 -7.14 11.47 2.62
CA GLN A 29 -7.17 12.27 3.84
C GLN A 29 -5.89 13.10 3.97
N LEU A 30 -4.74 12.48 3.69
CA LEU A 30 -3.48 13.21 3.77
C LEU A 30 -3.39 14.32 2.73
N SER A 31 -3.94 14.08 1.53
CA SER A 31 -3.97 15.14 0.53
C SER A 31 -4.75 16.32 1.02
N LYS A 32 -5.87 16.10 1.69
CA LYS A 32 -6.66 17.19 2.23
C LYS A 32 -5.92 17.90 3.35
N GLU A 33 -5.22 17.14 4.19
CA GLU A 33 -4.46 17.75 5.28
C GLU A 33 -3.33 18.60 4.74
N ILE A 34 -2.67 18.14 3.70
CA ILE A 34 -1.59 18.90 3.10
C ILE A 34 -2.13 20.18 2.49
N ALA A 35 -3.25 20.09 1.78
CA ALA A 35 -3.84 21.27 1.18
C ALA A 35 -4.25 22.28 2.24
N ALA A 36 -4.86 21.81 3.33
CA ALA A 36 -5.26 22.70 4.41
C ALA A 36 -4.04 23.34 5.07
N ALA A 37 -2.99 22.55 5.28
CA ALA A 37 -1.80 23.08 5.93
C ALA A 37 -1.10 24.12 5.06
N ARG A 38 -1.13 23.94 3.75
CA ARG A 38 -0.51 24.93 2.86
C ARG A 38 -1.17 26.28 2.95
N GLU A 39 -2.44 26.31 3.29
CA GLU A 39 -3.13 27.58 3.42
C GLU A 39 -2.75 28.34 4.67
N LEU A 40 -2.04 27.69 5.58
CA LEU A 40 -1.61 28.36 6.79
C LEU A 40 -0.41 29.29 6.55
N GLY A 41 0.20 29.23 5.38
CA GLY A 41 1.21 30.20 5.02
C GLY A 41 2.58 29.59 4.85
N ASP A 42 3.54 30.09 5.61
CA ASP A 42 4.95 29.76 5.40
C ASP A 42 5.21 28.27 5.49
N LEU A 43 5.53 27.65 4.36
CA LEU A 43 5.73 26.22 4.31
C LEU A 43 6.97 25.78 5.07
N LYS A 44 7.98 26.64 5.13
CA LYS A 44 9.20 26.24 5.82
C LYS A 44 9.01 26.03 7.30
N GLU A 45 8.14 26.85 7.91
CA GLU A 45 7.94 26.76 9.34
C GLU A 45 6.59 26.18 9.69
N ASN A 46 5.94 25.57 8.71
CA ASN A 46 4.61 25.02 8.93
C ASN A 46 4.77 23.57 9.38
N ALA A 47 4.73 23.36 10.70
CA ALA A 47 4.93 22.03 11.25
C ALA A 47 3.84 21.07 10.80
N GLU A 48 2.60 21.56 10.64
CA GLU A 48 1.52 20.67 10.19
C GLU A 48 1.76 20.22 8.77
N TYR A 49 2.24 21.10 7.93
CA TYR A 49 2.53 20.75 6.56
C TYR A 49 3.63 19.67 6.52
N HIS A 50 4.70 19.88 7.27
CA HIS A 50 5.80 18.93 7.26
C HIS A 50 5.39 17.60 7.83
N ALA A 51 4.58 17.58 8.89
CA ALA A 51 4.10 16.34 9.46
C ALA A 51 3.23 15.58 8.46
N ALA A 52 2.35 16.28 7.75
CA ALA A 52 1.49 15.64 6.77
C ALA A 52 2.30 15.10 5.60
N LYS A 53 3.32 15.84 5.17
CA LYS A 53 4.18 15.35 4.09
C LYS A 53 4.95 14.11 4.51
N GLU A 54 5.42 14.08 5.75
CA GLU A 54 6.12 12.92 6.23
C GLU A 54 5.19 11.71 6.27
N GLN A 55 3.97 11.89 6.76
CA GLN A 55 3.01 10.80 6.77
C GLN A 55 2.68 10.35 5.36
N GLN A 56 2.60 11.28 4.42
CA GLN A 56 2.36 10.91 3.04
C GLN A 56 3.47 10.01 2.51
N GLY A 57 4.72 10.38 2.81
CA GLY A 57 5.85 9.56 2.37
C GLY A 57 5.81 8.16 2.95
N LEU A 58 5.50 8.05 4.25
CA LEU A 58 5.42 6.75 4.88
C LEU A 58 4.27 5.93 4.31
N THR A 59 3.13 6.58 4.05
CA THR A 59 1.99 5.89 3.48
C THR A 59 2.31 5.38 2.07
N GLU A 60 2.95 6.21 1.25
CA GLU A 60 3.30 5.77 -0.10
C GLU A 60 4.30 4.63 -0.07
N ALA A 61 5.26 4.68 0.87
CA ALA A 61 6.22 3.60 0.99
C ALA A 61 5.51 2.30 1.38
N ARG A 62 4.55 2.38 2.30
CA ARG A 62 3.82 1.17 2.69
C ARG A 62 2.98 0.63 1.54
N ILE A 63 2.36 1.54 0.76
CA ILE A 63 1.57 1.10 -0.38
C ILE A 63 2.48 0.35 -1.36
N ARG A 64 3.65 0.89 -1.64
CA ARG A 64 4.57 0.21 -2.56
C ARG A 64 5.03 -1.12 -1.99
N GLU A 65 5.24 -1.20 -0.69
CA GLU A 65 5.65 -2.45 -0.08
C GLU A 65 4.55 -3.50 -0.23
N ILE A 66 3.30 -3.11 0.01
CA ILE A 66 2.19 -4.04 -0.15
C ILE A 66 2.07 -4.49 -1.59
N GLU A 67 2.17 -3.54 -2.53
CA GLU A 67 2.07 -3.89 -3.94
C GLU A 67 3.18 -4.85 -4.34
N SER A 68 4.38 -4.63 -3.83
CA SER A 68 5.48 -5.53 -4.12
C SER A 68 5.21 -6.92 -3.57
N LYS A 69 4.69 -6.99 -2.34
CA LYS A 69 4.38 -8.29 -1.76
C LYS A 69 3.30 -9.02 -2.54
N LEU A 70 2.26 -8.29 -2.95
CA LEU A 70 1.19 -8.93 -3.71
C LEU A 70 1.67 -9.40 -5.07
N THR A 71 2.56 -8.63 -5.69
CA THR A 71 3.08 -8.99 -6.99
C THR A 71 4.05 -10.16 -6.92
N ASN A 72 4.89 -10.17 -5.88
CA ASN A 72 5.97 -11.13 -5.82
C ASN A 72 5.68 -12.34 -4.94
N SER A 73 4.52 -12.36 -4.28
CA SER A 73 4.20 -13.48 -3.41
C SER A 73 3.45 -14.55 -4.16
N GLN A 74 3.58 -15.76 -3.67
CA GLN A 74 2.86 -16.89 -4.23
C GLN A 74 1.69 -17.18 -3.32
N VAL A 75 0.48 -17.01 -3.82
CA VAL A 75 -0.71 -17.28 -3.04
C VAL A 75 -0.99 -18.77 -3.08
N ILE A 76 -1.17 -19.36 -1.93
CA ILE A 76 -1.45 -20.78 -1.82
C ILE A 76 -2.92 -20.95 -1.50
N ASP A 77 -3.64 -21.56 -2.42
CA ASP A 77 -5.05 -21.84 -2.25
C ASP A 77 -5.22 -23.35 -2.33
N VAL A 78 -5.43 -23.97 -1.19
CA VAL A 78 -5.50 -25.41 -1.16
C VAL A 78 -6.79 -25.95 -1.72
N THR A 79 -7.76 -25.09 -1.98
CA THR A 79 -9.03 -25.56 -2.48
C THR A 79 -9.16 -25.46 -3.99
N ALA A 80 -8.29 -24.71 -4.64
CA ALA A 80 -8.43 -24.54 -6.08
C ALA A 80 -7.05 -24.50 -6.67
N ILE A 81 -6.63 -25.58 -7.19
CA ILE A 81 -5.32 -25.67 -7.78
C ILE A 81 -5.47 -25.53 -9.27
N PRO A 82 -4.96 -24.48 -9.84
CA PRO A 82 -5.08 -24.29 -11.28
C PRO A 82 -4.26 -25.33 -11.97
N PRO A 83 -4.87 -26.07 -12.83
CA PRO A 83 -4.14 -27.09 -13.52
C PRO A 83 -3.06 -26.49 -14.39
N SER A 84 -3.29 -25.43 -15.01
CA SER A 84 -2.32 -24.93 -15.88
C SER A 84 -1.56 -23.93 -15.23
N GLY A 85 -1.59 -23.89 -14.32
CA GLY A 85 -0.79 -23.02 -13.80
C GLY A 85 -0.41 -21.97 -14.63
N LYS A 86 -0.45 -21.96 -15.26
CA LYS A 86 -0.02 -21.09 -15.71
C LYS A 86 -0.18 -20.05 -15.48
N VAL A 87 -0.18 -19.78 -15.28
CA VAL A 87 -0.23 -18.92 -15.08
C VAL A 87 0.29 -18.12 -15.12
N ILE A 88 0.42 -17.90 -15.25
CA ILE A 88 0.81 -17.30 -15.29
C ILE A 88 1.08 -16.39 -14.94
N PHE A 89 1.29 -15.91 -14.85
CA PHE A 89 1.67 -14.96 -14.60
C PHE A 89 2.47 -14.79 -14.57
N GLY A 90 2.59 -14.97 -14.76
CA GLY A 90 3.19 -14.59 -14.98
C GLY A 90 3.59 -14.47 -15.14
#